data_ab08dbd6c872746a924bd63b24f9cfd2
#
_entry.id   ab08dbd6c872746a924bd63b24f9cfd2
#
_cell.length_a   1.000
_cell.length_b   1.000
_cell.length_c   1.000
_cell.angle_alpha   90.00
_cell.angle_beta   90.00
_cell.angle_gamma   90.00
#
_symmetry.space_group_name_H-M   'P 1'
#
loop_
_entity.id
_entity.type
_entity.pdbx_description
1 polymer ?
#
loop_
_entity_poly.entity_id
_entity_poly.type
_entity_poly.pdbx_seq_one_letter_code
_entity_poly.pdbx_strand_id
1 'polypeptide(L)'
;MTKESLIISINFHTLRWSTKQKARVFLLSSKIISYPESSFVSDFFEDIEMAKSLFKQEHDLEKRRAEAARIREKYPDRIPVIVEKGERSDVPNIDKKKYLVPADLTVGQFVYVIRKRIKLSAEKAIFIFVDNALPPTGAIMSAIYEEKKDDDGFLYVTYSGENTFGEH
;
A
#
# COMPACT_ATOMS: atom_id res chain seq x y z
N MET A 1 22.95 -15.95 24.86
CA MET A 1 23.13 -15.08 23.67
C MET A 1 22.81 -13.66 24.09
N THR A 2 23.74 -12.74 23.94
CA THR A 2 23.57 -11.34 24.32
C THR A 2 22.71 -10.61 23.27
N LYS A 3 21.98 -9.57 23.71
CA LYS A 3 21.09 -8.76 22.86
C LYS A 3 21.74 -8.22 21.57
N GLU A 4 23.04 -8.01 21.59
CA GLU A 4 23.82 -7.57 20.43
C GLU A 4 23.94 -8.62 19.31
N SER A 5 23.90 -9.90 19.64
CA SER A 5 24.00 -10.95 18.63
C SER A 5 22.73 -11.18 17.81
N LEU A 6 21.55 -10.77 18.33
CA LEU A 6 20.29 -10.88 17.58
C LEU A 6 20.14 -9.76 16.54
N ILE A 7 20.65 -8.58 16.83
CA ILE A 7 20.62 -7.42 15.93
C ILE A 7 21.57 -7.60 14.74
N ILE A 8 22.70 -8.26 14.95
CA ILE A 8 23.72 -8.54 13.93
C ILE A 8 23.27 -9.64 12.95
N SER A 9 22.32 -10.50 13.36
CA SER A 9 21.84 -11.60 12.52
C SER A 9 20.82 -11.20 11.44
N ILE A 10 20.25 -9.98 11.52
CA ILE A 10 19.44 -9.45 10.42
C ILE A 10 20.38 -8.85 9.38
N ASN A 11 20.74 -9.67 8.40
CA ASN A 11 21.63 -9.28 7.33
C ASN A 11 20.88 -8.34 6.36
N PHE A 12 20.92 -7.03 6.64
CA PHE A 12 20.27 -5.97 5.85
C PHE A 12 20.69 -5.94 4.37
N HIS A 13 21.77 -6.63 4.01
CA HIS A 13 22.29 -6.66 2.64
C HIS A 13 21.58 -7.64 1.71
N THR A 14 20.91 -8.64 2.25
CA THR A 14 20.22 -9.67 1.44
C THR A 14 18.75 -9.37 1.18
N LEU A 15 18.13 -8.48 1.97
CA LEU A 15 16.76 -8.04 1.76
C LEU A 15 16.76 -6.78 0.88
N ARG A 16 16.21 -6.91 -0.31
CA ARG A 16 16.06 -5.84 -1.32
C ARG A 16 14.94 -4.89 -0.93
N TRP A 17 15.16 -4.13 0.14
CA TRP A 17 14.19 -3.17 0.66
C TRP A 17 14.34 -1.82 0.00
N SER A 18 13.21 -1.12 -0.24
CA SER A 18 13.23 0.26 -0.71
C SER A 18 13.86 1.17 0.36
N THR A 19 14.40 2.31 -0.08
CA THR A 19 14.99 3.33 0.81
C THR A 19 14.03 3.75 1.93
N LYS A 20 12.73 3.80 1.62
CA LYS A 20 11.64 4.14 2.54
C LYS A 20 11.41 3.07 3.61
N GLN A 21 11.50 1.78 3.22
CA GLN A 21 11.38 0.65 4.15
C GLN A 21 12.60 0.57 5.08
N LYS A 22 13.82 0.83 4.55
CA LYS A 22 15.05 0.91 5.35
C LYS A 22 14.98 2.03 6.39
N ALA A 23 14.45 3.21 6.02
CA ALA A 23 14.27 4.33 6.94
C ALA A 23 13.23 4.02 8.05
N ARG A 24 12.13 3.34 7.72
CA ARG A 24 11.13 2.91 8.72
C ARG A 24 11.71 1.89 9.71
N VAL A 25 12.46 0.92 9.24
CA VAL A 25 13.13 -0.08 10.10
C VAL A 25 14.19 0.59 10.97
N PHE A 26 14.94 1.55 10.44
CA PHE A 26 15.93 2.30 11.22
C PHE A 26 15.29 3.16 12.32
N LEU A 27 14.18 3.83 12.01
CA LEU A 27 13.41 4.61 13.00
C LEU A 27 12.78 3.71 14.08
N LEU A 28 12.36 2.49 13.73
CA LEU A 28 11.83 1.52 14.67
C LEU A 28 12.93 0.89 15.51
N SER A 29 14.11 0.62 14.95
CA SER A 29 15.25 0.08 15.71
C SER A 29 15.73 1.03 16.83
N SER A 30 15.59 2.35 16.65
CA SER A 30 15.88 3.33 17.68
C SER A 30 14.86 3.34 18.84
N LYS A 31 13.66 2.79 18.65
CA LYS A 31 12.61 2.63 19.68
C LYS A 31 12.67 1.28 20.40
N ILE A 32 13.33 0.27 19.84
CA ILE A 32 13.42 -1.11 20.38
C ILE A 32 14.17 -1.17 21.71
N ILE A 33 14.96 -0.17 22.03
CA ILE A 33 15.77 -0.14 23.27
C ILE A 33 14.91 -0.02 24.54
N SER A 34 13.58 0.22 24.45
CA SER A 34 12.73 0.59 25.58
C SER A 34 11.59 -0.38 25.92
N TYR A 35 11.39 -1.53 25.21
CA TYR A 35 10.22 -2.41 25.40
C TYR A 35 10.57 -3.89 25.69
N PRO A 36 9.73 -4.62 26.46
CA PRO A 36 9.94 -6.04 26.76
C PRO A 36 9.68 -6.96 25.54
N GLU A 37 10.48 -8.00 25.46
CA GLU A 37 10.89 -8.73 24.23
C GLU A 37 9.86 -9.61 23.51
N SER A 38 8.70 -9.94 24.05
CA SER A 38 7.89 -11.03 23.46
C SER A 38 6.69 -10.60 22.61
N SER A 39 6.07 -9.47 22.90
CA SER A 39 4.90 -9.01 22.13
C SER A 39 5.26 -8.13 20.93
N PHE A 40 6.33 -7.35 21.05
CA PHE A 40 6.71 -6.37 20.02
C PHE A 40 7.19 -7.00 18.73
N VAL A 41 7.86 -8.15 18.81
CA VAL A 41 8.39 -8.85 17.61
C VAL A 41 7.24 -9.50 16.84
N SER A 42 6.23 -10.05 17.52
CA SER A 42 5.06 -10.63 16.86
C SER A 42 4.21 -9.55 16.19
N ASP A 43 3.94 -8.45 16.89
CA ASP A 43 3.17 -7.33 16.37
C ASP A 43 3.89 -6.67 15.16
N PHE A 44 5.23 -6.59 15.22
CA PHE A 44 6.05 -6.08 14.12
C PHE A 44 6.02 -6.99 12.89
N PHE A 45 6.04 -8.32 13.07
CA PHE A 45 5.90 -9.26 11.97
C PHE A 45 4.47 -9.30 11.42
N GLU A 46 3.44 -9.18 12.27
CA GLU A 46 2.05 -9.04 11.83
C GLU A 46 1.82 -7.76 11.03
N ASP A 47 2.38 -6.62 11.46
CA ASP A 47 2.31 -5.35 10.71
C ASP A 47 3.02 -5.42 9.35
N ILE A 48 4.13 -6.15 9.26
CA ILE A 48 4.82 -6.41 7.97
C ILE A 48 3.98 -7.36 7.11
N GLU A 49 3.33 -8.35 7.69
CA GLU A 49 2.53 -9.34 6.98
C GLU A 49 1.17 -8.76 6.52
N MET A 50 0.54 -7.89 7.35
CA MET A 50 -0.71 -7.20 7.00
C MET A 50 -0.56 -6.17 5.88
N ALA A 51 0.65 -5.70 5.60
CA ALA A 51 0.91 -4.74 4.51
C ALA A 51 1.15 -5.39 3.15
N LYS A 52 1.05 -6.72 3.04
CA LYS A 52 1.28 -7.43 1.77
C LYS A 52 0.03 -7.42 0.90
N SER A 53 0.05 -6.58 -0.14
CA SER A 53 -0.91 -6.65 -1.24
C SER A 53 -1.02 -8.08 -1.78
N LEU A 54 -2.25 -8.58 -1.91
CA LEU A 54 -2.52 -9.90 -2.52
C LEU A 54 -1.98 -9.96 -3.95
N PHE A 55 -2.06 -8.87 -4.69
CA PHE A 55 -1.49 -8.77 -6.03
C PHE A 55 0.03 -8.98 -6.04
N LYS A 56 0.73 -8.49 -5.01
CA LYS A 56 2.18 -8.71 -4.86
C LYS A 56 2.53 -10.15 -4.52
N GLN A 57 1.63 -10.86 -3.81
CA GLN A 57 1.81 -12.29 -3.50
C GLN A 57 1.58 -13.17 -4.72
N GLU A 58 0.59 -12.82 -5.57
CA GLU A 58 0.22 -13.57 -6.76
C GLU A 58 1.17 -13.39 -7.94
N HIS A 59 1.97 -12.30 -7.96
CA HIS A 59 2.79 -11.91 -9.10
C HIS A 59 4.21 -11.53 -8.68
N ASP A 60 5.21 -12.10 -9.36
CA ASP A 60 6.62 -11.79 -9.16
C ASP A 60 6.93 -10.30 -9.44
N LEU A 61 7.91 -9.78 -8.73
CA LEU A 61 8.35 -8.39 -8.88
C LEU A 61 8.76 -8.05 -10.32
N GLU A 62 9.50 -8.94 -11.00
CA GLU A 62 9.97 -8.71 -12.37
C GLU A 62 8.81 -8.66 -13.37
N LYS A 63 7.80 -9.52 -13.19
CA LYS A 63 6.58 -9.48 -14.02
C LYS A 63 5.79 -8.20 -13.80
N ARG A 64 5.64 -7.76 -12.54
CA ARG A 64 4.94 -6.52 -12.20
C ARG A 64 5.66 -5.30 -12.78
N ARG A 65 6.99 -5.23 -12.67
CA ARG A 65 7.82 -4.16 -13.26
C ARG A 65 7.67 -4.09 -14.78
N ALA A 66 7.81 -5.23 -15.44
CA ALA A 66 7.69 -5.31 -16.89
C ALA A 66 6.29 -4.87 -17.36
N GLU A 67 5.23 -5.27 -16.64
CA GLU A 67 3.86 -4.88 -16.94
C GLU A 67 3.64 -3.37 -16.76
N ALA A 68 4.04 -2.81 -15.62
CA ALA A 68 3.91 -1.38 -15.34
C ALA A 68 4.69 -0.52 -16.35
N ALA A 69 5.93 -0.90 -16.68
CA ALA A 69 6.74 -0.22 -17.68
C ALA A 69 6.07 -0.21 -19.06
N ARG A 70 5.58 -1.36 -19.52
CA ARG A 70 4.86 -1.49 -20.78
C ARG A 70 3.58 -0.65 -20.81
N ILE A 71 2.84 -0.59 -19.70
CA ILE A 71 1.64 0.25 -19.56
C ILE A 71 2.02 1.73 -19.71
N ARG A 72 3.05 2.17 -18.98
CA ARG A 72 3.49 3.57 -19.02
C ARG A 72 4.04 3.99 -20.37
N GLU A 73 4.72 3.09 -21.09
CA GLU A 73 5.18 3.34 -22.45
C GLU A 73 4.01 3.46 -23.44
N LYS A 74 3.06 2.54 -23.36
CA LYS A 74 1.91 2.50 -24.27
C LYS A 74 0.87 3.59 -23.99
N TYR A 75 0.67 3.94 -22.71
CA TYR A 75 -0.34 4.88 -22.24
C TYR A 75 0.28 5.90 -21.28
N PRO A 76 1.07 6.88 -21.79
CA PRO A 76 1.80 7.83 -20.93
C PRO A 76 0.88 8.76 -20.13
N ASP A 77 -0.37 8.98 -20.57
CA ASP A 77 -1.43 9.74 -19.89
C ASP A 77 -2.25 8.92 -18.89
N ARG A 78 -1.90 7.66 -18.69
CA ARG A 78 -2.58 6.74 -17.78
C ARG A 78 -1.65 6.29 -16.65
N ILE A 79 -2.25 6.07 -15.48
CA ILE A 79 -1.57 5.58 -14.28
C ILE A 79 -2.00 4.15 -14.02
N PRO A 80 -1.05 3.20 -13.89
CA PRO A 80 -1.35 1.84 -13.49
C PRO A 80 -1.61 1.78 -11.98
N VAL A 81 -2.84 1.42 -11.60
CA VAL A 81 -3.29 1.36 -10.20
C VAL A 81 -3.78 -0.04 -9.87
N ILE A 82 -3.34 -0.56 -8.72
CA ILE A 82 -3.88 -1.77 -8.11
C ILE A 82 -4.83 -1.36 -6.99
N VAL A 83 -6.05 -1.86 -7.02
CA VAL A 83 -7.10 -1.56 -6.04
C VAL A 83 -7.46 -2.83 -5.30
N GLU A 84 -7.34 -2.82 -3.98
CA GLU A 84 -7.65 -3.94 -3.10
C GLU A 84 -8.51 -3.48 -1.93
N LYS A 85 -9.36 -4.39 -1.44
CA LYS A 85 -10.17 -4.14 -0.25
C LYS A 85 -9.30 -4.28 1.01
N GLY A 86 -9.51 -3.40 1.98
CA GLY A 86 -8.92 -3.56 3.31
C GLY A 86 -9.46 -4.83 3.99
N GLU A 87 -8.58 -5.59 4.65
CA GLU A 87 -8.89 -6.91 5.22
C GLU A 87 -10.08 -6.92 6.18
N ARG A 88 -10.20 -5.90 7.02
CA ARG A 88 -11.26 -5.78 8.05
C ARG A 88 -12.50 -5.03 7.59
N SER A 89 -12.60 -4.71 6.30
CA SER A 89 -13.70 -3.94 5.78
C SER A 89 -14.88 -4.82 5.37
N ASP A 90 -16.10 -4.40 5.72
CA ASP A 90 -17.37 -5.06 5.39
C ASP A 90 -17.94 -4.67 4.02
N VAL A 91 -17.28 -3.72 3.30
CA VAL A 91 -17.72 -3.31 1.96
C VAL A 91 -17.53 -4.44 0.94
N PRO A 92 -18.31 -4.44 -0.16
CA PRO A 92 -18.21 -5.47 -1.19
C PRO A 92 -16.81 -5.57 -1.81
N ASN A 93 -16.46 -6.76 -2.26
CA ASN A 93 -15.23 -6.98 -3.00
C ASN A 93 -15.30 -6.33 -4.38
N ILE A 94 -14.15 -5.85 -4.86
CA ILE A 94 -14.02 -5.34 -6.21
C ILE A 94 -13.73 -6.51 -7.17
N ASP A 95 -14.40 -6.52 -8.32
CA ASP A 95 -14.27 -7.57 -9.32
C ASP A 95 -12.94 -7.52 -10.08
N LYS A 96 -12.41 -6.30 -10.29
CA LYS A 96 -11.20 -6.05 -11.03
C LYS A 96 -10.21 -5.26 -10.18
N LYS A 97 -9.01 -5.80 -10.00
CA LYS A 97 -7.95 -5.17 -9.20
C LYS A 97 -7.13 -4.14 -9.98
N LYS A 98 -6.89 -4.35 -11.29
CA LYS A 98 -6.05 -3.47 -12.12
C LYS A 98 -6.85 -2.39 -12.84
N TYR A 99 -6.41 -1.14 -12.73
CA TYR A 99 -7.01 0.03 -13.37
C TYR A 99 -5.96 0.84 -14.12
N LEU A 100 -6.38 1.39 -15.26
CA LEU A 100 -5.65 2.43 -15.99
C LEU A 100 -6.39 3.75 -15.75
N VAL A 101 -5.90 4.54 -14.82
CA VAL A 101 -6.55 5.77 -14.36
C VAL A 101 -6.01 6.96 -15.15
N PRO A 102 -6.87 7.86 -15.69
CA PRO A 102 -6.42 9.10 -16.29
C PRO A 102 -5.55 9.91 -15.31
N ALA A 103 -4.43 10.43 -15.80
CA ALA A 103 -3.44 11.14 -14.97
C ALA A 103 -4.01 12.41 -14.30
N ASP A 104 -4.97 13.07 -14.95
CA ASP A 104 -5.65 14.29 -14.51
C ASP A 104 -6.89 14.04 -13.63
N LEU A 105 -7.27 12.77 -13.42
CA LEU A 105 -8.39 12.43 -12.54
C LEU A 105 -8.06 12.81 -11.09
N THR A 106 -9.04 13.38 -10.37
CA THR A 106 -8.88 13.64 -8.93
C THR A 106 -9.08 12.37 -8.11
N VAL A 107 -8.51 12.34 -6.90
CA VAL A 107 -8.74 11.28 -5.92
C VAL A 107 -10.23 11.07 -5.66
N GLY A 108 -11.01 12.15 -5.48
CA GLY A 108 -12.45 12.08 -5.26
C GLY A 108 -13.22 11.47 -6.43
N GLN A 109 -12.84 11.77 -7.67
CA GLN A 109 -13.40 11.14 -8.86
C GLN A 109 -13.04 9.65 -8.94
N PHE A 110 -11.83 9.28 -8.53
CA PHE A 110 -11.44 7.87 -8.49
C PHE A 110 -12.19 7.09 -7.40
N VAL A 111 -12.42 7.68 -6.23
CA VAL A 111 -13.33 7.11 -5.20
C VAL A 111 -14.70 6.81 -5.78
N TYR A 112 -15.27 7.74 -6.57
CA TYR A 112 -16.56 7.52 -7.23
C TYR A 112 -16.53 6.33 -8.19
N VAL A 113 -15.44 6.16 -8.95
CA VAL A 113 -15.26 4.99 -9.84
C VAL A 113 -15.28 3.70 -9.03
N ILE A 114 -14.54 3.64 -7.91
CA ILE A 114 -14.51 2.46 -7.03
C ILE A 114 -15.90 2.17 -6.47
N ARG A 115 -16.60 3.20 -5.94
CA ARG A 115 -17.98 3.06 -5.43
C ARG A 115 -18.92 2.41 -6.45
N LYS A 116 -18.86 2.85 -7.70
CA LYS A 116 -19.66 2.30 -8.79
C LYS A 116 -19.32 0.83 -9.08
N ARG A 117 -18.04 0.49 -9.05
CA ARG A 117 -17.57 -0.88 -9.30
C ARG A 117 -18.03 -1.87 -8.23
N ILE A 118 -17.96 -1.48 -6.95
CA ILE A 118 -18.41 -2.33 -5.84
C ILE A 118 -19.93 -2.24 -5.59
N LYS A 119 -20.64 -1.43 -6.37
CA LYS A 119 -22.11 -1.21 -6.24
C LYS A 119 -22.52 -0.82 -4.81
N LEU A 120 -21.73 0.07 -4.18
CA LEU A 120 -21.97 0.53 -2.83
C LEU A 120 -23.19 1.45 -2.80
N SER A 121 -24.08 1.23 -1.83
CA SER A 121 -25.27 2.07 -1.62
C SER A 121 -24.88 3.51 -1.23
N ALA A 122 -25.76 4.46 -1.53
CA ALA A 122 -25.46 5.89 -1.39
C ALA A 122 -25.19 6.31 0.07
N GLU A 123 -25.83 5.66 1.03
CA GLU A 123 -25.71 5.93 2.47
C GLU A 123 -24.44 5.38 3.11
N LYS A 124 -23.74 4.46 2.44
CA LYS A 124 -22.47 3.92 2.96
C LYS A 124 -21.28 4.76 2.50
N ALA A 125 -20.41 5.10 3.44
CA ALA A 125 -19.14 5.76 3.14
C ALA A 125 -18.11 4.77 2.60
N ILE A 126 -17.12 5.31 1.87
CA ILE A 126 -15.91 4.59 1.46
C ILE A 126 -14.73 5.54 1.54
N PHE A 127 -13.62 5.03 2.01
CA PHE A 127 -12.34 5.71 2.11
C PHE A 127 -11.30 4.97 1.28
N ILE A 128 -10.38 5.71 0.67
CA ILE A 128 -9.23 5.11 0.00
C ILE A 128 -7.95 5.49 0.71
N PHE A 129 -7.02 4.56 0.74
CA PHE A 129 -5.71 4.71 1.37
C PHE A 129 -4.61 4.44 0.36
N VAL A 130 -3.58 5.26 0.41
CA VAL A 130 -2.34 5.07 -0.34
C VAL A 130 -1.20 5.12 0.67
N ASP A 131 -0.41 4.04 0.75
CA ASP A 131 0.65 3.93 1.76
C ASP A 131 0.13 4.18 3.20
N ASN A 132 -1.02 3.59 3.53
CA ASN A 132 -1.74 3.72 4.82
C ASN A 132 -2.14 5.16 5.21
N ALA A 133 -2.22 6.06 4.26
CA ALA A 133 -2.66 7.44 4.47
C ALA A 133 -3.83 7.80 3.57
N LEU A 134 -4.73 8.64 4.06
CA LEU A 134 -5.83 9.20 3.27
C LEU A 134 -5.27 10.30 2.36
N PRO A 135 -5.30 10.14 1.03
CA PRO A 135 -4.89 11.21 0.13
C PRO A 135 -5.97 12.33 0.10
N PRO A 136 -5.59 13.59 -0.12
CA PRO A 136 -6.56 14.67 -0.29
C PRO A 136 -7.48 14.40 -1.48
N THR A 137 -8.80 14.60 -1.32
CA THR A 137 -9.79 14.33 -2.37
C THR A 137 -9.62 15.20 -3.61
N GLY A 138 -9.09 16.40 -3.46
CA GLY A 138 -8.80 17.33 -4.55
C GLY A 138 -7.46 17.12 -5.25
N ALA A 139 -6.59 16.25 -4.73
CA ALA A 139 -5.32 15.94 -5.37
C ALA A 139 -5.54 15.17 -6.67
N ILE A 140 -4.70 15.40 -7.68
CA ILE A 140 -4.75 14.65 -8.94
C ILE A 140 -3.95 13.35 -8.82
N MET A 141 -4.43 12.32 -9.49
CA MET A 141 -3.84 10.98 -9.42
C MET A 141 -2.39 10.94 -9.90
N SER A 142 -2.00 11.78 -10.85
CA SER A 142 -0.60 11.88 -11.29
C SER A 142 0.33 12.36 -10.17
N ALA A 143 -0.08 13.33 -9.36
CA ALA A 143 0.72 13.79 -8.23
C ALA A 143 0.87 12.71 -7.16
N ILE A 144 -0.23 12.00 -6.85
CA ILE A 144 -0.18 10.87 -5.91
C ILE A 144 0.72 9.74 -6.45
N TYR A 145 0.63 9.45 -7.74
CA TYR A 145 1.47 8.44 -8.39
C TYR A 145 2.96 8.77 -8.28
N GLU A 146 3.36 9.98 -8.64
CA GLU A 146 4.78 10.36 -8.59
C GLU A 146 5.36 10.31 -7.15
N GLU A 147 4.53 10.62 -6.16
CA GLU A 147 4.96 10.59 -4.76
C GLU A 147 4.92 9.19 -4.14
N LYS A 148 3.94 8.35 -4.50
CA LYS A 148 3.58 7.12 -3.77
C LYS A 148 3.66 5.83 -4.59
N LYS A 149 4.07 5.88 -5.87
CA LYS A 149 4.25 4.66 -6.66
C LYS A 149 5.23 3.70 -5.99
N ASP A 150 4.95 2.42 -6.12
CA ASP A 150 5.82 1.36 -5.61
C ASP A 150 7.04 1.16 -6.54
N ASP A 151 8.05 0.43 -6.06
CA ASP A 151 9.25 0.10 -6.83
C ASP A 151 8.96 -0.71 -8.10
N ASP A 152 7.79 -1.36 -8.18
CA ASP A 152 7.33 -2.07 -9.38
C ASP A 152 6.63 -1.18 -10.41
N GLY A 153 6.44 0.10 -10.10
CA GLY A 153 5.80 1.07 -10.98
C GLY A 153 4.28 1.11 -10.92
N PHE A 154 3.64 0.30 -10.07
CA PHE A 154 2.21 0.43 -9.77
C PHE A 154 1.96 1.37 -8.59
N LEU A 155 0.79 2.00 -8.59
CA LEU A 155 0.23 2.66 -7.42
C LEU A 155 -0.72 1.69 -6.72
N TYR A 156 -0.50 1.43 -5.44
CA TYR A 156 -1.36 0.55 -4.63
C TYR A 156 -2.36 1.37 -3.83
N VAL A 157 -3.63 1.07 -4.00
CA VAL A 157 -4.75 1.72 -3.33
C VAL A 157 -5.57 0.67 -2.59
N THR A 158 -5.80 0.90 -1.31
CA THR A 158 -6.70 0.10 -0.49
C THR A 158 -7.98 0.88 -0.22
N TYR A 159 -9.16 0.25 -0.33
CA TYR A 159 -10.42 0.88 0.03
C TYR A 159 -11.08 0.18 1.23
N SER A 160 -11.76 0.98 2.06
CA SER A 160 -12.45 0.50 3.26
C SER A 160 -13.73 1.30 3.51
N GLY A 161 -14.73 0.67 4.10
CA GLY A 161 -15.97 1.34 4.54
C GLY A 161 -15.81 2.12 5.84
N GLU A 162 -14.72 1.90 6.56
CA GLU A 162 -14.45 2.54 7.84
C GLU A 162 -13.11 3.27 7.81
N ASN A 163 -13.06 4.41 8.49
CA ASN A 163 -11.81 5.14 8.72
C ASN A 163 -11.13 4.58 9.97
N THR A 164 -10.71 3.32 9.93
CA THR A 164 -10.18 2.58 11.08
C THR A 164 -8.71 2.82 11.39
N PHE A 165 -8.03 3.69 10.63
CA PHE A 165 -6.66 4.07 10.93
C PHE A 165 -6.65 5.24 11.93
N GLY A 166 -6.72 4.97 13.25
CA GLY A 166 -6.49 5.99 14.26
C GLY A 166 -7.35 6.00 15.49
N GLU A 167 -8.22 5.01 15.73
CA GLU A 167 -8.90 4.87 17.02
C GLU A 167 -8.36 3.67 17.80
N HIS A 168 -7.41 3.98 18.67
CA HIS A 168 -7.19 3.32 19.95
C HIS A 168 -6.67 4.35 20.93
#